data_5bd6ad497d101204ed7753417cfbd4ec
#
_entry.id   5bd6ad497d101204ed7753417cfbd4ec
#
_cell.length_a   1.000
_cell.length_b   1.000
_cell.length_c   1.000
_cell.angle_alpha   90.00
_cell.angle_beta   90.00
_cell.angle_gamma   90.00
#
_symmetry.space_group_name_H-M   'P 1'
#
loop_
_entity.id
_entity.type
_entity.pdbx_description
1 polymer ?
#
loop_
_entity_poly.entity_id
_entity_poly.type
_entity_poly.pdbx_seq_one_letter_code
_entity_poly.pdbx_strand_id
1 'polypeptide(L)'
;IQEDDANANITDGDRWNDIGDYEIGQTVPYKYTSNVPDINGYDTYYYAWHDVMSDALTFNKNSVKIEISGTVDGKAKTYTLSNTEFAVKEKPGNGDTFMIAVADLKAIVDREFDAVDNRKENTYGQTVTVTYNATLNDKAAENTGRPGFENDVRLEFSNDADSEGEGKTGYTPWD
;
A
#
# COMPACT_ATOMS: atom_id res chain seq x y z
N ILE A 1 5.34 -10.15 0.25
CA ILE A 1 6.33 -10.44 -0.82
C ILE A 1 5.80 -11.50 -1.78
N GLN A 2 6.13 -11.42 -3.07
CA GLN A 2 5.79 -12.46 -4.05
C GLN A 2 6.89 -13.52 -4.09
N GLU A 3 6.53 -14.80 -4.10
CA GLU A 3 7.48 -15.90 -4.30
C GLU A 3 8.01 -15.95 -5.74
N ASP A 4 9.31 -16.21 -5.89
CA ASP A 4 9.94 -16.35 -7.20
C ASP A 4 10.07 -17.81 -7.67
N ASP A 5 9.83 -18.80 -6.79
CA ASP A 5 9.93 -20.22 -7.13
C ASP A 5 8.84 -20.66 -8.13
N ALA A 6 9.26 -20.87 -9.37
CA ALA A 6 8.39 -21.38 -10.44
C ALA A 6 7.92 -22.83 -10.23
N ASN A 7 8.52 -23.56 -9.28
CA ASN A 7 8.24 -24.97 -9.03
C ASN A 7 7.35 -25.21 -7.79
N ALA A 8 7.01 -24.17 -7.05
CA ALA A 8 6.04 -24.31 -5.98
C ALA A 8 4.71 -24.81 -6.58
N ASN A 9 4.27 -25.99 -6.18
CA ASN A 9 2.94 -26.54 -6.52
C ASN A 9 1.85 -25.68 -5.83
N ILE A 10 1.78 -24.41 -6.18
CA ILE A 10 0.77 -23.49 -5.68
C ILE A 10 -0.46 -23.68 -6.55
N THR A 11 -1.43 -24.40 -6.03
CA THR A 11 -2.72 -24.66 -6.68
C THR A 11 -3.64 -23.44 -6.66
N ASP A 12 -3.21 -22.33 -6.08
CA ASP A 12 -4.09 -21.22 -5.71
C ASP A 12 -3.60 -19.87 -6.28
N GLY A 13 -3.17 -19.74 -7.44
CA GLY A 13 -2.99 -18.51 -8.24
C GLY A 13 -2.39 -17.25 -7.56
N ASP A 14 -2.25 -17.24 -6.26
CA ASP A 14 -1.69 -16.15 -5.47
C ASP A 14 -0.36 -16.58 -4.85
N ARG A 15 0.73 -16.12 -5.45
CA ARG A 15 2.12 -16.42 -5.03
C ARG A 15 2.62 -15.42 -3.98
N TRP A 16 1.72 -14.79 -3.23
CA TRP A 16 2.06 -13.82 -2.21
C TRP A 16 2.19 -14.50 -0.85
N ASN A 17 3.36 -14.39 -0.24
CA ASN A 17 3.73 -14.95 1.06
C ASN A 17 4.47 -13.92 1.91
N ASP A 18 4.70 -14.23 3.17
CA ASP A 18 5.48 -13.38 4.08
C ASP A 18 7.00 -13.53 3.86
N ILE A 19 7.42 -14.61 3.20
CA ILE A 19 8.83 -14.93 2.93
C ILE A 19 8.98 -15.32 1.46
N GLY A 20 10.07 -14.87 0.83
CA GLY A 20 10.46 -15.27 -0.52
C GLY A 20 11.98 -15.43 -0.61
N ASP A 21 12.44 -16.32 -1.48
CA ASP A 21 13.86 -16.57 -1.77
C ASP A 21 14.28 -15.77 -3.00
N TYR A 22 15.23 -14.84 -2.82
CA TYR A 22 15.73 -13.99 -3.90
C TYR A 22 17.25 -13.94 -3.91
N GLU A 23 17.81 -13.78 -5.11
CA GLU A 23 19.25 -13.58 -5.33
C GLU A 23 19.56 -12.09 -5.50
N ILE A 24 20.85 -11.72 -5.24
CA ILE A 24 21.33 -10.35 -5.45
C ILE A 24 21.09 -9.94 -6.91
N GLY A 25 20.52 -8.75 -7.08
CA GLY A 25 20.17 -8.19 -8.37
C GLY A 25 18.73 -8.52 -8.82
N GLN A 26 18.08 -9.47 -8.18
CA GLN A 26 16.66 -9.74 -8.47
C GLN A 26 15.74 -8.65 -7.91
N THR A 27 14.61 -8.49 -8.56
CA THR A 27 13.55 -7.59 -8.13
C THR A 27 12.56 -8.33 -7.26
N VAL A 28 12.34 -7.81 -6.06
CA VAL A 28 11.46 -8.35 -5.04
C VAL A 28 10.15 -7.57 -5.03
N PRO A 29 9.01 -8.16 -5.47
CA PRO A 29 7.71 -7.49 -5.43
C PRO A 29 7.08 -7.57 -4.04
N TYR A 30 6.45 -6.47 -3.63
CA TYR A 30 5.68 -6.34 -2.39
C TYR A 30 4.23 -5.96 -2.68
N LYS A 31 3.31 -6.44 -1.86
CA LYS A 31 1.89 -6.10 -1.89
C LYS A 31 1.38 -5.92 -0.47
N TYR A 32 0.70 -4.79 -0.25
CA TYR A 32 -0.05 -4.54 0.98
C TYR A 32 -1.51 -4.26 0.64
N THR A 33 -2.42 -4.90 1.36
CA THR A 33 -3.85 -4.80 1.13
C THR A 33 -4.55 -4.31 2.39
N SER A 34 -5.45 -3.35 2.23
CA SER A 34 -6.27 -2.80 3.30
C SER A 34 -7.67 -2.47 2.78
N ASN A 35 -8.58 -2.11 3.65
CA ASN A 35 -9.94 -1.72 3.28
C ASN A 35 -10.20 -0.27 3.64
N VAL A 36 -10.96 0.42 2.80
CA VAL A 36 -11.48 1.74 3.11
C VAL A 36 -12.43 1.61 4.31
N PRO A 37 -12.13 2.27 5.45
CA PRO A 37 -13.05 2.23 6.59
C PRO A 37 -14.31 3.04 6.32
N ASP A 38 -15.26 3.03 7.24
CA ASP A 38 -16.40 3.96 7.19
C ASP A 38 -15.87 5.38 7.42
N ILE A 39 -15.85 6.18 6.36
CA ILE A 39 -15.38 7.56 6.35
C ILE A 39 -16.50 8.56 6.13
N ASN A 40 -17.75 8.14 6.34
CA ASN A 40 -18.87 9.08 6.45
C ASN A 40 -18.59 10.06 7.61
N GLY A 41 -18.86 11.32 7.38
CA GLY A 41 -18.56 12.39 8.35
C GLY A 41 -17.17 13.02 8.21
N TYR A 42 -16.25 12.45 7.40
CA TYR A 42 -15.01 13.11 7.02
C TYR A 42 -15.22 13.97 5.77
N ASP A 43 -14.66 15.18 5.74
CA ASP A 43 -14.63 15.99 4.51
C ASP A 43 -13.51 15.51 3.58
N THR A 44 -12.36 15.19 4.13
CA THR A 44 -11.20 14.60 3.46
C THR A 44 -10.69 13.39 4.24
N TYR A 45 -9.98 12.48 3.60
CA TYR A 45 -9.41 11.32 4.28
C TYR A 45 -7.99 11.06 3.81
N TYR A 46 -7.01 11.34 4.70
CA TYR A 46 -5.60 11.07 4.48
C TYR A 46 -5.30 9.59 4.66
N TYR A 47 -4.48 9.04 3.77
CA TYR A 47 -4.14 7.62 3.75
C TYR A 47 -2.71 7.43 3.24
N ALA A 48 -1.83 6.91 4.08
CA ALA A 48 -0.42 6.80 3.71
C ALA A 48 0.18 5.49 4.22
N TRP A 49 1.10 4.94 3.44
CA TRP A 49 1.91 3.79 3.82
C TRP A 49 3.31 4.26 4.19
N HIS A 50 3.78 3.81 5.32
CA HIS A 50 5.14 4.01 5.81
C HIS A 50 5.88 2.68 5.73
N ASP A 51 7.09 2.70 5.20
CA ASP A 51 7.86 1.49 4.93
C ASP A 51 9.29 1.62 5.45
N VAL A 52 9.74 0.58 6.13
CA VAL A 52 11.10 0.45 6.64
C VAL A 52 11.73 -0.81 6.04
N MET A 53 12.57 -0.63 5.06
CA MET A 53 13.32 -1.70 4.40
C MET A 53 14.70 -1.89 5.01
N SER A 54 15.16 -3.15 5.04
CA SER A 54 16.57 -3.47 5.19
C SER A 54 17.42 -2.69 4.16
N ASP A 55 18.61 -2.29 4.54
CA ASP A 55 19.54 -1.59 3.64
C ASP A 55 20.09 -2.48 2.50
N ALA A 56 19.86 -3.80 2.57
CA ALA A 56 20.08 -4.73 1.48
C ALA A 56 19.03 -4.64 0.35
N LEU A 57 17.96 -3.90 0.57
CA LEU A 57 16.89 -3.65 -0.40
C LEU A 57 16.97 -2.22 -0.91
N THR A 58 16.95 -2.06 -2.23
CA THR A 58 16.90 -0.76 -2.88
C THR A 58 15.51 -0.53 -3.45
N PHE A 59 14.76 0.37 -2.85
CA PHE A 59 13.40 0.71 -3.27
C PHE A 59 13.37 1.30 -4.69
N ASN A 60 12.43 0.84 -5.50
CA ASN A 60 12.19 1.33 -6.86
C ASN A 60 10.98 2.27 -6.86
N LYS A 61 11.21 3.56 -6.70
CA LYS A 61 10.18 4.59 -6.58
C LYS A 61 9.11 4.55 -7.70
N ASN A 62 9.53 4.27 -8.93
CA ASN A 62 8.63 4.26 -10.08
C ASN A 62 7.79 2.97 -10.21
N SER A 63 8.00 2.00 -9.32
CA SER A 63 7.25 0.76 -9.30
C SER A 63 5.92 0.85 -8.54
N VAL A 64 5.68 1.93 -7.80
CA VAL A 64 4.49 2.09 -6.97
C VAL A 64 3.23 2.13 -7.83
N LYS A 65 2.27 1.27 -7.48
CA LYS A 65 0.94 1.20 -8.05
C LYS A 65 -0.09 1.09 -6.93
N ILE A 66 -1.15 1.88 -7.02
CA ILE A 66 -2.26 1.83 -6.07
C ILE A 66 -3.54 1.53 -6.83
N GLU A 67 -4.27 0.52 -6.40
CA GLU A 67 -5.55 0.12 -6.96
C GLU A 67 -6.62 0.11 -5.87
N ILE A 68 -7.81 0.58 -6.21
CA ILE A 68 -9.00 0.47 -5.37
C ILE A 68 -9.99 -0.42 -6.09
N SER A 69 -10.46 -1.47 -5.41
CA SER A 69 -11.41 -2.44 -5.96
C SER A 69 -12.68 -2.46 -5.13
N GLY A 70 -13.80 -2.47 -5.82
CA GLY A 70 -15.13 -2.48 -5.21
C GLY A 70 -16.19 -2.87 -6.21
N THR A 71 -17.44 -2.48 -5.91
CA THR A 71 -18.61 -2.79 -6.74
C THR A 71 -19.36 -1.52 -7.04
N VAL A 72 -19.71 -1.33 -8.30
CA VAL A 72 -20.59 -0.23 -8.79
C VAL A 72 -21.74 -0.86 -9.54
N ASP A 73 -22.97 -0.56 -9.15
CA ASP A 73 -24.19 -1.14 -9.75
C ASP A 73 -24.19 -2.67 -9.84
N GLY A 74 -23.68 -3.32 -8.79
CA GLY A 74 -23.56 -4.78 -8.73
C GLY A 74 -22.44 -5.38 -9.58
N LYS A 75 -21.62 -4.56 -10.22
CA LYS A 75 -20.49 -5.00 -11.05
C LYS A 75 -19.17 -4.67 -10.38
N ALA A 76 -18.23 -5.62 -10.44
CA ALA A 76 -16.87 -5.39 -9.97
C ALA A 76 -16.20 -4.27 -10.77
N LYS A 77 -15.52 -3.39 -10.05
CA LYS A 77 -14.71 -2.30 -10.62
C LYS A 77 -13.38 -2.20 -9.90
N THR A 78 -12.32 -1.99 -10.66
CA THR A 78 -10.99 -1.64 -10.15
C THR A 78 -10.55 -0.32 -10.77
N TYR A 79 -10.14 0.61 -9.91
CA TYR A 79 -9.57 1.89 -10.30
C TYR A 79 -8.10 1.96 -9.92
N THR A 80 -7.24 2.29 -10.88
CA THR A 80 -5.81 2.52 -10.63
C THR A 80 -5.57 4.02 -10.50
N LEU A 81 -4.98 4.44 -9.37
CA LEU A 81 -4.67 5.84 -9.13
C LEU A 81 -3.64 6.34 -10.18
N SER A 82 -3.86 7.56 -10.66
CA SER A 82 -2.87 8.25 -11.47
C SER A 82 -1.71 8.75 -10.58
N ASN A 83 -0.57 9.03 -11.20
CA ASN A 83 0.62 9.54 -10.49
C ASN A 83 0.45 10.96 -9.91
N THR A 84 -0.68 11.62 -10.16
CA THR A 84 -1.05 12.91 -9.56
C THR A 84 -1.93 12.75 -8.32
N GLU A 85 -2.47 11.56 -8.07
CA GLU A 85 -3.37 11.26 -6.97
C GLU A 85 -2.67 10.70 -5.72
N PHE A 86 -1.38 10.40 -5.85
CA PHE A 86 -0.54 10.01 -4.72
C PHE A 86 0.88 10.58 -4.87
N ALA A 87 1.60 10.63 -3.77
CA ALA A 87 2.98 11.08 -3.73
C ALA A 87 3.87 10.01 -3.09
N VAL A 88 5.07 9.84 -3.61
CA VAL A 88 6.11 8.96 -3.03
C VAL A 88 7.25 9.83 -2.54
N LYS A 89 7.56 9.72 -1.25
CA LYS A 89 8.66 10.44 -0.61
C LYS A 89 9.67 9.44 -0.05
N GLU A 90 10.88 9.51 -0.56
CA GLU A 90 12.00 8.73 -0.03
C GLU A 90 12.62 9.45 1.17
N LYS A 91 12.96 8.70 2.21
CA LYS A 91 13.61 9.21 3.43
C LYS A 91 12.87 10.43 4.02
N PRO A 92 11.62 10.28 4.45
CA PRO A 92 10.82 11.42 4.93
C PRO A 92 11.35 12.06 6.22
N GLY A 93 12.33 11.48 6.89
CA GLY A 93 13.02 12.08 8.04
C GLY A 93 12.58 11.52 9.40
N ASN A 94 11.69 10.53 9.41
CA ASN A 94 11.15 9.86 10.63
C ASN A 94 11.69 8.43 10.84
N GLY A 95 12.70 8.02 10.07
CA GLY A 95 13.26 6.66 10.09
C GLY A 95 12.72 5.75 8.98
N ASP A 96 11.65 6.14 8.30
CA ASP A 96 11.13 5.38 7.18
C ASP A 96 12.11 5.38 6.00
N THR A 97 12.15 4.28 5.26
CA THR A 97 12.85 4.20 3.98
C THR A 97 12.12 5.03 2.93
N PHE A 98 10.80 4.91 2.89
CA PHE A 98 9.94 5.74 2.06
C PHE A 98 8.52 5.84 2.64
N MET A 99 7.75 6.74 2.08
CA MET A 99 6.34 6.94 2.37
C MET A 99 5.57 7.12 1.06
N ILE A 100 4.39 6.52 0.98
CA ILE A 100 3.44 6.72 -0.11
C ILE A 100 2.18 7.35 0.48
N ALA A 101 1.78 8.51 0.00
CA ALA A 101 0.65 9.24 0.57
C ALA A 101 -0.44 9.54 -0.47
N VAL A 102 -1.68 9.27 -0.10
CA VAL A 102 -2.90 9.72 -0.77
C VAL A 102 -3.52 10.83 0.09
N ALA A 103 -3.51 12.06 -0.41
CA ALA A 103 -3.94 13.22 0.38
C ALA A 103 -5.44 13.18 0.72
N ASP A 104 -6.26 12.68 -0.21
CA ASP A 104 -7.70 12.56 -0.03
C ASP A 104 -8.25 11.30 -0.71
N LEU A 105 -8.21 10.20 0.02
CA LEU A 105 -8.78 8.93 -0.42
C LEU A 105 -10.30 9.01 -0.59
N LYS A 106 -10.97 9.80 0.25
CA LYS A 106 -12.44 9.95 0.19
C LYS A 106 -12.89 10.51 -1.15
N ALA A 107 -12.26 11.57 -1.64
CA ALA A 107 -12.61 12.18 -2.92
C ALA A 107 -12.45 11.18 -4.08
N ILE A 108 -11.43 10.35 -4.06
CA ILE A 108 -11.20 9.32 -5.09
C ILE A 108 -12.28 8.24 -5.03
N VAL A 109 -12.55 7.70 -3.85
CA VAL A 109 -13.54 6.63 -3.67
C VAL A 109 -14.94 7.11 -4.01
N ASP A 110 -15.33 8.28 -3.56
CA ASP A 110 -16.63 8.88 -3.86
C ASP A 110 -16.81 9.11 -5.37
N ARG A 111 -15.79 9.58 -6.04
CA ARG A 111 -15.83 9.81 -7.50
C ARG A 111 -15.93 8.51 -8.29
N GLU A 112 -15.12 7.52 -7.94
CA GLU A 112 -14.95 6.31 -8.77
C GLU A 112 -15.94 5.21 -8.44
N PHE A 113 -16.40 5.11 -7.21
CA PHE A 113 -17.30 4.05 -6.77
C PHE A 113 -18.72 4.54 -6.53
N ASP A 114 -18.97 5.78 -6.94
CA ASP A 114 -20.25 6.50 -6.88
C ASP A 114 -21.17 5.99 -5.77
N ALA A 115 -20.83 6.44 -4.69
CA ALA A 115 -21.68 6.35 -3.58
C ALA A 115 -22.78 7.44 -3.64
N VAL A 116 -22.86 8.21 -4.70
CA VAL A 116 -23.69 9.40 -4.86
C VAL A 116 -25.01 9.10 -5.53
N ASP A 117 -25.68 8.04 -5.16
CA ASP A 117 -27.07 7.88 -5.55
C ASP A 117 -27.98 8.37 -4.43
N ASN A 118 -28.22 9.69 -4.33
CA ASN A 118 -29.20 10.33 -3.42
C ASN A 118 -29.25 9.75 -1.98
N ARG A 119 -28.21 9.07 -1.57
CA ARG A 119 -28.09 8.51 -0.22
C ARG A 119 -27.57 9.58 0.72
N LYS A 120 -28.01 9.54 1.96
CA LYS A 120 -27.48 10.40 3.02
C LYS A 120 -26.03 10.05 3.38
N GLU A 121 -25.62 8.83 3.09
CA GLU A 121 -24.31 8.27 3.41
C GLU A 121 -23.82 7.40 2.28
N ASN A 122 -22.53 7.45 2.03
CA ASN A 122 -21.85 6.62 1.04
C ASN A 122 -21.52 5.24 1.61
N THR A 123 -21.36 4.25 0.75
CA THR A 123 -20.95 2.91 1.14
C THR A 123 -19.44 2.76 0.94
N TYR A 124 -18.73 2.40 2.00
CA TYR A 124 -17.30 2.15 2.00
C TYR A 124 -17.01 0.67 2.24
N GLY A 125 -15.74 0.29 2.25
CA GLY A 125 -15.29 -1.08 2.38
C GLY A 125 -14.50 -1.58 1.16
N GLN A 126 -14.27 -0.71 0.17
CA GLN A 126 -13.46 -1.02 -0.99
C GLN A 126 -12.07 -1.49 -0.57
N THR A 127 -11.49 -2.38 -1.33
CA THR A 127 -10.13 -2.87 -1.09
C THR A 127 -9.12 -1.91 -1.71
N VAL A 128 -8.16 -1.46 -0.92
CA VAL A 128 -7.02 -0.66 -1.38
C VAL A 128 -5.78 -1.55 -1.40
N THR A 129 -5.18 -1.71 -2.57
CA THR A 129 -3.98 -2.51 -2.76
C THR A 129 -2.86 -1.61 -3.25
N VAL A 130 -1.76 -1.55 -2.50
CA VAL A 130 -0.51 -0.95 -2.95
C VAL A 130 0.48 -2.05 -3.32
N THR A 131 1.10 -1.90 -4.46
CA THR A 131 2.20 -2.75 -4.92
C THR A 131 3.41 -1.90 -5.25
N TYR A 132 4.56 -2.40 -4.95
CA TYR A 132 5.85 -1.80 -5.28
C TYR A 132 6.91 -2.88 -5.31
N ASN A 133 8.11 -2.55 -5.71
CA ASN A 133 9.22 -3.48 -5.66
C ASN A 133 10.51 -2.84 -5.19
N ALA A 134 11.45 -3.67 -4.80
CA ALA A 134 12.82 -3.30 -4.46
C ALA A 134 13.79 -4.28 -5.12
N THR A 135 15.02 -3.88 -5.30
CA THR A 135 16.09 -4.74 -5.80
C THR A 135 16.97 -5.18 -4.65
N LEU A 136 17.26 -6.47 -4.55
CA LEU A 136 18.21 -7.00 -3.59
C LEU A 136 19.64 -6.59 -4.04
N ASN A 137 20.30 -5.78 -3.23
CA ASN A 137 21.59 -5.18 -3.58
C ASN A 137 22.79 -5.93 -2.97
N ASP A 138 24.02 -5.48 -3.28
CA ASP A 138 25.26 -6.15 -2.87
C ASP A 138 25.45 -6.25 -1.35
N LYS A 139 24.80 -5.43 -0.54
CA LYS A 139 24.84 -5.52 0.92
C LYS A 139 24.23 -6.82 1.46
N ALA A 140 23.40 -7.49 0.65
CA ALA A 140 22.87 -8.80 0.98
C ALA A 140 23.99 -9.85 1.16
N ALA A 141 25.13 -9.70 0.47
CA ALA A 141 26.28 -10.58 0.61
C ALA A 141 26.99 -10.45 1.97
N GLU A 142 26.81 -9.33 2.66
CA GLU A 142 27.43 -9.07 3.96
C GLU A 142 26.67 -9.74 5.12
N ASN A 143 25.42 -10.15 4.86
CA ASN A 143 24.47 -10.62 5.89
C ASN A 143 23.76 -11.91 5.47
N THR A 144 24.53 -12.99 5.32
CA THR A 144 24.08 -14.30 4.80
C THR A 144 23.42 -15.20 5.85
N GLY A 145 22.81 -14.63 6.88
CA GLY A 145 22.19 -15.38 7.97
C GLY A 145 20.68 -15.16 8.09
N ARG A 146 20.03 -16.01 8.87
CA ARG A 146 18.64 -15.73 9.29
C ARG A 146 18.62 -14.54 10.28
N PRO A 147 17.63 -13.64 10.26
CA PRO A 147 16.27 -13.85 9.69
C PRO A 147 16.10 -13.50 8.22
N GLY A 148 17.08 -13.00 7.50
CA GLY A 148 16.91 -12.53 6.12
C GLY A 148 16.85 -10.99 6.04
N PHE A 149 16.22 -10.46 4.97
CA PHE A 149 16.09 -9.03 4.74
C PHE A 149 14.63 -8.62 4.95
N GLU A 150 14.40 -7.86 6.00
CA GLU A 150 13.06 -7.47 6.43
C GLU A 150 12.56 -6.23 5.67
N ASN A 151 11.25 -6.19 5.49
CA ASN A 151 10.52 -5.03 5.03
C ASN A 151 9.25 -4.91 5.86
N ASP A 152 9.16 -3.86 6.65
CA ASP A 152 8.04 -3.57 7.52
C ASP A 152 7.21 -2.43 6.94
N VAL A 153 5.89 -2.57 6.94
CA VAL A 153 4.96 -1.55 6.48
C VAL A 153 3.90 -1.27 7.54
N ARG A 154 3.47 -0.02 7.65
CA ARG A 154 2.28 0.36 8.41
C ARG A 154 1.47 1.40 7.68
N LEU A 155 0.20 1.48 8.03
CA LEU A 155 -0.74 2.45 7.48
C LEU A 155 -0.94 3.62 8.44
N GLU A 156 -0.88 4.84 7.92
CA GLU A 156 -1.34 6.06 8.56
C GLU A 156 -2.68 6.47 7.96
N PHE A 157 -3.63 6.87 8.77
CA PHE A 157 -4.97 7.25 8.34
C PHE A 157 -5.53 8.38 9.20
N SER A 158 -6.43 9.19 8.63
CA SER A 158 -7.15 10.21 9.38
C SER A 158 -7.99 9.58 10.48
N ASN A 159 -7.95 10.16 11.69
CA ASN A 159 -8.69 9.67 12.86
C ASN A 159 -9.56 10.73 13.54
N ASP A 160 -9.70 11.89 12.93
CA ASP A 160 -10.50 12.99 13.45
C ASP A 160 -11.30 13.64 12.31
N ALA A 161 -12.62 13.43 12.30
CA ALA A 161 -13.51 13.93 11.27
C ALA A 161 -13.65 15.47 11.26
N ASP A 162 -13.32 16.12 12.38
CA ASP A 162 -13.38 17.58 12.50
C ASP A 162 -12.10 18.28 11.98
N SER A 163 -11.11 17.50 11.57
CA SER A 163 -9.84 18.00 11.03
C SER A 163 -9.76 17.78 9.52
N GLU A 164 -9.39 18.83 8.78
CA GLU A 164 -9.20 18.78 7.33
C GLU A 164 -7.77 18.38 6.94
N GLY A 165 -7.62 17.87 5.72
CA GLY A 165 -6.35 17.47 5.14
C GLY A 165 -5.71 16.31 5.88
N GLU A 166 -4.40 16.41 6.18
CA GLU A 166 -3.68 15.43 6.99
C GLU A 166 -4.22 15.37 8.42
N GLY A 167 -4.53 16.54 8.99
CA GLY A 167 -5.18 16.70 10.29
C GLY A 167 -4.58 15.84 11.40
N LYS A 168 -5.44 15.22 12.21
CA LYS A 168 -5.04 14.21 13.17
C LYS A 168 -5.11 12.83 12.55
N THR A 169 -4.04 12.07 12.72
CA THR A 169 -3.88 10.73 12.14
C THR A 169 -3.63 9.68 13.22
N GLY A 170 -3.89 8.44 12.87
CA GLY A 170 -3.53 7.26 13.64
C GLY A 170 -2.73 6.30 12.77
N TYR A 171 -2.14 5.28 13.39
CA TYR A 171 -1.31 4.29 12.71
C TYR A 171 -1.78 2.88 13.04
N THR A 172 -1.69 1.97 12.06
CA THR A 172 -1.72 0.53 12.34
C THR A 172 -0.41 0.10 13.00
N PRO A 173 -0.36 -1.08 13.64
CA PRO A 173 0.91 -1.73 13.93
C PRO A 173 1.73 -1.93 12.65
N TRP A 174 3.03 -2.16 12.80
CA TRP A 174 3.89 -2.63 11.73
C TRP A 174 3.54 -4.09 11.37
N ASP A 175 3.56 -4.40 10.07
CA ASP A 175 3.33 -5.71 9.48
C ASP A 175 4.58 -6.18 8.74
#